data_b00b0f5a43bdc103b363c3e5e6bf5c7d
#
_entry.id   b00b0f5a43bdc103b363c3e5e6bf5c7d
#
_cell.length_a   1.000
_cell.length_b   1.000
_cell.length_c   1.000
_cell.angle_alpha   90.00
_cell.angle_beta   90.00
_cell.angle_gamma   90.00
#
_symmetry.space_group_name_H-M   'P 1'
#
loop_
_entity.id
_entity.type
_entity.pdbx_description
1 polymer ?
#
loop_
_entity_poly.entity_id
_entity_poly.type
_entity_poly.pdbx_seq_one_letter_code
_entity_poly.pdbx_strand_id
1 'polypeptide(L)'
;MMILPVVHVANLRQIDLELFCLKVHLFTIYCFLIISGTGKTSSARVIAKQAGVPLLYVPLEIIMSKYYGESERLLGSVFSLANDLPDGGIIFLDEVDSFAIARDSEMHEATRRILSVILRQIDGFEQDRRVVVIAATNRKEDLDPALISRFDSIICFGLPDQQSRAEIAAQYAKHLTKPELVQFSLVTEEMAGRDIRDICMQAERHWASKFIRGQIPKDEKGETPLPPVDEYVSCAVQRRKSLPDRTRPTSRPSPLKLA
;
A
#
# COMPACT_ATOMS: atom_id res chain seq x y z
N MET A 1 -4.75 -20.09 -6.67
CA MET A 1 -3.38 -19.77 -6.22
C MET A 1 -3.26 -18.25 -6.22
N MET A 2 -3.37 -17.60 -5.06
CA MET A 2 -3.40 -16.14 -4.96
C MET A 2 -1.97 -15.63 -5.18
N ILE A 3 -1.75 -14.86 -6.26
CA ILE A 3 -0.48 -14.23 -6.58
C ILE A 3 -0.22 -13.17 -5.51
N LEU A 4 0.76 -13.43 -4.64
CA LEU A 4 1.22 -12.43 -3.67
C LEU A 4 1.98 -11.34 -4.45
N PRO A 5 1.61 -10.06 -4.32
CA PRO A 5 2.38 -8.99 -4.93
C PRO A 5 3.80 -8.97 -4.36
N VAL A 6 4.79 -8.76 -5.22
CA VAL A 6 6.18 -8.56 -4.81
C VAL A 6 6.26 -7.30 -3.96
N VAL A 7 6.57 -7.50 -2.70
CA VAL A 7 7.01 -6.41 -1.83
C VAL A 7 8.50 -6.21 -2.12
N HIS A 8 8.90 -4.97 -2.29
CA HIS A 8 10.26 -4.59 -2.63
C HIS A 8 11.29 -5.25 -1.68
N VAL A 9 12.18 -6.08 -2.20
CA VAL A 9 13.11 -6.93 -1.45
C VAL A 9 14.03 -6.13 -0.51
N ALA A 10 14.41 -4.89 -0.87
CA ALA A 10 15.23 -4.04 -0.02
C ALA A 10 14.52 -3.64 1.29
N ASN A 11 13.20 -3.39 1.23
CA ASN A 11 12.39 -3.07 2.40
C ASN A 11 12.04 -4.34 3.21
N LEU A 12 11.99 -5.52 2.56
CA LEU A 12 11.77 -6.79 3.26
C LEU A 12 12.93 -7.16 4.18
N ARG A 13 14.18 -6.86 3.85
CA ARG A 13 15.33 -7.15 4.74
C ARG A 13 15.28 -6.34 6.03
N GLN A 14 14.80 -5.10 5.97
CA GLN A 14 14.57 -4.29 7.16
C GLN A 14 13.36 -4.80 7.94
N ILE A 15 12.30 -5.19 7.23
CA ILE A 15 11.10 -5.82 7.79
C ILE A 15 11.42 -7.21 8.39
N ASP A 16 12.34 -7.99 7.81
CA ASP A 16 12.77 -9.30 8.34
C ASP A 16 13.51 -9.19 9.67
N LEU A 17 14.30 -8.14 9.87
CA LEU A 17 14.95 -7.86 11.16
C LEU A 17 13.92 -7.43 12.23
N GLU A 18 12.89 -6.72 11.82
CA GLU A 18 11.81 -6.28 12.70
C GLU A 18 10.77 -7.40 12.93
N LEU A 19 10.57 -8.31 11.97
CA LEU A 19 9.83 -9.56 12.13
C LEU A 19 10.46 -10.50 13.19
N PHE A 20 11.77 -10.38 13.41
CA PHE A 20 12.42 -11.08 14.52
C PHE A 20 11.93 -10.57 15.87
N CYS A 21 11.63 -9.28 15.98
CA CYS A 21 11.00 -8.67 17.16
C CYS A 21 9.56 -9.18 17.38
N LEU A 22 8.80 -9.44 16.32
CA LEU A 22 7.47 -10.06 16.40
C LEU A 22 7.49 -11.46 17.00
N LYS A 23 8.54 -12.26 16.75
CA LYS A 23 8.72 -13.58 17.38
C LYS A 23 9.10 -13.52 18.85
N VAL A 24 9.55 -12.36 19.34
CA VAL A 24 10.01 -12.16 20.73
C VAL A 24 8.90 -11.59 21.65
N HIS A 25 7.65 -11.52 21.19
CA HIS A 25 6.50 -11.07 21.97
C HIS A 25 6.62 -9.63 22.51
N LEU A 26 7.20 -8.70 21.74
CA LEU A 26 7.19 -7.28 22.10
C LEU A 26 6.01 -6.58 21.42
N PHE A 27 5.22 -5.85 22.20
CA PHE A 27 4.28 -4.88 21.64
C PHE A 27 5.06 -3.83 20.86
N THR A 28 4.74 -3.65 19.58
CA THR A 28 5.46 -2.72 18.71
C THR A 28 4.49 -2.02 17.78
N ILE A 29 4.68 -0.72 17.62
CA ILE A 29 3.85 0.11 16.75
C ILE A 29 4.69 0.59 15.58
N TYR A 30 4.33 0.16 14.39
CA TYR A 30 4.99 0.57 13.15
C TYR A 30 4.18 1.61 12.39
N CYS A 31 4.85 2.57 11.81
CA CYS A 31 4.26 3.46 10.81
C CYS A 31 4.85 3.18 9.43
N PHE A 32 4.00 2.81 8.47
CA PHE A 32 4.37 2.68 7.07
C PHE A 32 4.12 4.00 6.35
N LEU A 33 5.19 4.73 6.11
CA LEU A 33 5.15 5.96 5.34
C LEU A 33 5.45 5.66 3.88
N ILE A 34 4.51 5.96 2.96
CA ILE A 34 4.63 5.42 1.62
C ILE A 34 4.04 6.32 0.54
N ILE A 35 4.71 6.33 -0.63
CA ILE A 35 4.14 6.79 -1.90
C ILE A 35 2.98 5.85 -2.29
N SER A 36 1.84 6.39 -2.70
CA SER A 36 0.68 5.60 -3.11
C SER A 36 1.03 4.55 -4.18
N GLY A 37 0.56 3.31 -3.99
CA GLY A 37 0.74 2.23 -4.97
C GLY A 37 2.00 1.37 -4.81
N THR A 38 2.82 1.57 -3.75
CA THR A 38 4.07 0.82 -3.53
C THR A 38 3.90 -0.45 -2.68
N GLY A 39 2.70 -0.78 -2.21
CA GLY A 39 2.42 -2.10 -1.65
C GLY A 39 2.17 -2.19 -0.14
N LYS A 40 1.72 -1.11 0.54
CA LYS A 40 1.43 -1.07 1.99
C LYS A 40 0.65 -2.27 2.51
N THR A 41 -0.57 -2.39 2.03
CA THR A 41 -1.49 -3.47 2.44
C THR A 41 -0.94 -4.86 2.11
N SER A 42 -0.19 -4.96 1.01
CA SER A 42 0.45 -6.22 0.60
C SER A 42 1.58 -6.60 1.54
N SER A 43 2.38 -5.62 1.98
CA SER A 43 3.45 -5.83 2.96
C SER A 43 2.89 -6.33 4.29
N ALA A 44 1.85 -5.69 4.82
CA ALA A 44 1.20 -6.13 6.05
C ALA A 44 0.66 -7.58 5.96
N ARG A 45 0.08 -7.96 4.81
CA ARG A 45 -0.37 -9.34 4.58
C ARG A 45 0.77 -10.35 4.53
N VAL A 46 1.90 -9.98 3.92
CA VAL A 46 3.10 -10.84 3.88
C VAL A 46 3.66 -11.03 5.29
N ILE A 47 3.78 -9.94 6.05
CA ILE A 47 4.24 -9.96 7.45
C ILE A 47 3.36 -10.87 8.30
N ALA A 48 2.04 -10.70 8.26
CA ALA A 48 1.10 -11.51 9.02
C ALA A 48 1.21 -13.01 8.66
N LYS A 49 1.34 -13.31 7.35
CA LYS A 49 1.50 -14.67 6.87
C LYS A 49 2.82 -15.30 7.33
N GLN A 50 3.92 -14.55 7.30
CA GLN A 50 5.23 -15.04 7.75
C GLN A 50 5.29 -15.23 9.27
N ALA A 51 4.65 -14.33 10.02
CA ALA A 51 4.52 -14.44 11.47
C ALA A 51 3.55 -15.56 11.90
N GLY A 52 2.66 -16.01 10.99
CA GLY A 52 1.64 -17.02 11.31
C GLY A 52 0.49 -16.49 12.16
N VAL A 53 0.30 -15.16 12.21
CA VAL A 53 -0.73 -14.52 13.01
C VAL A 53 -1.82 -13.89 12.13
N PRO A 54 -3.05 -13.73 12.63
CA PRO A 54 -4.13 -13.07 11.89
C PRO A 54 -3.86 -11.58 11.66
N LEU A 55 -4.33 -11.06 10.51
CA LEU A 55 -4.31 -9.66 10.15
C LEU A 55 -5.71 -9.07 10.24
N LEU A 56 -5.90 -8.12 11.13
CA LEU A 56 -7.12 -7.32 11.26
C LEU A 56 -6.97 -6.05 10.43
N TYR A 57 -7.59 -6.03 9.25
CA TYR A 57 -7.53 -4.89 8.33
C TYR A 57 -8.60 -3.85 8.66
N VAL A 58 -8.17 -2.63 8.94
CA VAL A 58 -9.00 -1.51 9.40
C VAL A 58 -8.85 -0.31 8.46
N PRO A 59 -9.71 -0.17 7.43
CA PRO A 59 -9.74 1.02 6.59
C PRO A 59 -10.42 2.16 7.35
N LEU A 60 -9.64 3.14 7.79
CA LEU A 60 -10.15 4.21 8.65
C LEU A 60 -11.15 5.13 7.93
N GLU A 61 -11.01 5.30 6.62
CA GLU A 61 -11.98 6.04 5.80
C GLU A 61 -13.40 5.46 5.92
N ILE A 62 -13.55 4.12 5.93
CA ILE A 62 -14.84 3.46 6.07
C ILE A 62 -15.40 3.62 7.50
N ILE A 63 -14.53 3.59 8.50
CA ILE A 63 -14.93 3.75 9.89
C ILE A 63 -15.45 5.17 10.12
N MET A 64 -14.82 6.18 9.53
CA MET A 64 -15.22 7.59 9.66
C MET A 64 -16.58 7.90 9.01
N SER A 65 -17.02 7.12 8.03
CA SER A 65 -18.30 7.32 7.33
C SER A 65 -19.52 6.84 8.13
N LYS A 66 -19.33 6.18 9.26
CA LYS A 66 -20.42 5.66 10.10
C LYS A 66 -20.90 6.66 11.13
N TYR A 67 -22.14 6.43 11.63
CA TYR A 67 -22.82 7.30 12.59
C TYR A 67 -22.03 7.51 13.89
N TYR A 68 -22.26 8.66 14.54
CA TYR A 68 -21.67 9.06 15.83
C TYR A 68 -21.70 7.94 16.88
N GLY A 69 -20.55 7.66 17.51
CA GLY A 69 -20.38 6.63 18.53
C GLY A 69 -20.20 5.20 18.03
N GLU A 70 -20.68 4.84 16.84
CA GLU A 70 -20.51 3.52 16.28
C GLU A 70 -19.06 3.27 15.81
N SER A 71 -18.43 4.28 15.24
CA SER A 71 -17.04 4.23 14.81
C SER A 71 -16.08 3.97 15.95
N GLU A 72 -16.27 4.65 17.08
CA GLU A 72 -15.45 4.48 18.29
C GLU A 72 -15.64 3.07 18.89
N ARG A 73 -16.89 2.58 18.95
CA ARG A 73 -17.21 1.24 19.43
C ARG A 73 -16.63 0.15 18.54
N LEU A 74 -16.73 0.33 17.21
CA LEU A 74 -16.20 -0.62 16.24
C LEU A 74 -14.67 -0.71 16.37
N LEU A 75 -13.99 0.44 16.45
CA LEU A 75 -12.56 0.47 16.64
C LEU A 75 -12.15 -0.23 17.95
N GLY A 76 -12.81 0.10 19.06
CA GLY A 76 -12.59 -0.58 20.35
C GLY A 76 -12.78 -2.11 20.25
N SER A 77 -13.80 -2.58 19.52
CA SER A 77 -14.04 -4.02 19.35
C SER A 77 -12.95 -4.71 18.51
N VAL A 78 -12.33 -4.02 17.53
CA VAL A 78 -11.20 -4.56 16.77
C VAL A 78 -10.00 -4.79 17.68
N PHE A 79 -9.70 -3.83 18.54
CA PHE A 79 -8.61 -3.97 19.51
C PHE A 79 -8.90 -5.08 20.54
N SER A 80 -10.11 -5.15 21.08
CA SER A 80 -10.50 -6.26 21.96
C SER A 80 -10.36 -7.61 21.28
N LEU A 81 -10.84 -7.72 20.03
CA LEU A 81 -10.71 -8.96 19.25
C LEU A 81 -9.23 -9.36 19.07
N ALA A 82 -8.33 -8.41 18.81
CA ALA A 82 -6.92 -8.69 18.68
C ALA A 82 -6.30 -9.24 19.96
N ASN A 83 -6.75 -8.74 21.13
CA ASN A 83 -6.31 -9.21 22.44
C ASN A 83 -6.81 -10.60 22.77
N ASP A 84 -8.02 -10.94 22.33
CA ASP A 84 -8.62 -12.25 22.60
C ASP A 84 -7.99 -13.37 21.76
N LEU A 85 -7.15 -13.03 20.78
CA LEU A 85 -6.45 -14.01 19.96
C LEU A 85 -5.33 -14.68 20.77
N PRO A 86 -5.28 -16.03 20.83
CA PRO A 86 -4.34 -16.77 21.68
C PRO A 86 -2.86 -16.52 21.32
N ASP A 87 -2.58 -16.32 20.03
CA ASP A 87 -1.23 -16.09 19.52
C ASP A 87 -0.98 -14.61 19.17
N GLY A 88 -1.91 -13.73 19.57
CA GLY A 88 -1.88 -12.33 19.20
C GLY A 88 -2.29 -12.07 17.76
N GLY A 89 -2.10 -10.83 17.28
CA GLY A 89 -2.49 -10.44 15.93
C GLY A 89 -1.87 -9.14 15.48
N ILE A 90 -2.03 -8.84 14.20
CA ILE A 90 -1.61 -7.57 13.62
C ILE A 90 -2.85 -6.74 13.31
N ILE A 91 -2.94 -5.54 13.87
CA ILE A 91 -3.94 -4.54 13.48
C ILE A 91 -3.30 -3.63 12.44
N PHE A 92 -3.86 -3.62 11.24
CA PHE A 92 -3.40 -2.77 10.14
C PHE A 92 -4.39 -1.63 9.92
N LEU A 93 -3.99 -0.42 10.32
CA LEU A 93 -4.75 0.82 10.15
C LEU A 93 -4.36 1.46 8.82
N ASP A 94 -5.22 1.39 7.81
CA ASP A 94 -4.95 1.99 6.51
C ASP A 94 -5.50 3.41 6.40
N GLU A 95 -4.79 4.27 5.67
CA GLU A 95 -5.16 5.65 5.39
C GLU A 95 -5.36 6.52 6.65
N VAL A 96 -4.39 6.43 7.59
CA VAL A 96 -4.41 7.25 8.82
C VAL A 96 -4.38 8.77 8.55
N ASP A 97 -3.94 9.18 7.36
CA ASP A 97 -4.01 10.56 6.88
C ASP A 97 -5.44 11.03 6.53
N SER A 98 -6.42 10.14 6.48
CA SER A 98 -7.83 10.51 6.34
C SER A 98 -8.30 11.43 7.47
N PHE A 99 -7.68 11.37 8.63
CA PHE A 99 -7.93 12.27 9.76
C PHE A 99 -7.52 13.73 9.51
N ALA A 100 -6.60 13.99 8.58
CA ALA A 100 -6.07 15.32 8.32
C ALA A 100 -6.92 16.14 7.34
N ILE A 101 -7.73 15.48 6.52
CA ILE A 101 -8.46 16.11 5.41
C ILE A 101 -9.75 16.79 5.88
N ALA A 102 -10.28 16.40 7.03
CA ALA A 102 -11.52 16.92 7.57
C ALA A 102 -11.34 18.37 8.11
N ARG A 103 -11.63 19.38 7.28
CA ARG A 103 -11.54 20.79 7.64
C ARG A 103 -12.84 21.40 8.18
N ASP A 104 -13.96 20.68 8.09
CA ASP A 104 -15.23 21.08 8.66
C ASP A 104 -15.28 20.87 10.18
N SER A 105 -15.89 21.79 10.93
CA SER A 105 -15.89 21.81 12.39
C SER A 105 -16.45 20.53 13.03
N GLU A 106 -17.52 19.97 12.47
CA GLU A 106 -18.14 18.74 12.97
C GLU A 106 -17.29 17.49 12.66
N MET A 107 -16.68 17.42 11.48
CA MET A 107 -15.75 16.36 11.13
C MET A 107 -14.47 16.40 11.96
N HIS A 108 -14.01 17.60 12.36
CA HIS A 108 -12.88 17.73 13.28
C HIS A 108 -13.13 17.09 14.64
N GLU A 109 -14.37 17.20 15.16
CA GLU A 109 -14.70 16.60 16.45
C GLU A 109 -14.74 15.07 16.37
N ALA A 110 -15.37 14.52 15.34
CA ALA A 110 -15.40 13.07 15.09
C ALA A 110 -13.98 12.50 14.92
N THR A 111 -13.15 13.15 14.13
CA THR A 111 -11.75 12.81 13.91
C THR A 111 -10.95 12.78 15.22
N ARG A 112 -11.08 13.81 16.05
CA ARG A 112 -10.41 13.90 17.36
C ARG A 112 -10.85 12.78 18.30
N ARG A 113 -12.11 12.41 18.30
CA ARG A 113 -12.64 11.31 19.12
C ARG A 113 -12.04 9.97 18.68
N ILE A 114 -12.05 9.66 17.39
CA ILE A 114 -11.45 8.44 16.84
C ILE A 114 -9.96 8.39 17.16
N LEU A 115 -9.23 9.50 16.94
CA LEU A 115 -7.81 9.60 17.29
C LEU A 115 -7.59 9.33 18.78
N SER A 116 -8.41 9.94 19.66
CA SER A 116 -8.33 9.71 21.11
C SER A 116 -8.58 8.24 21.49
N VAL A 117 -9.47 7.54 20.77
CA VAL A 117 -9.68 6.10 20.96
C VAL A 117 -8.45 5.32 20.52
N ILE A 118 -7.88 5.62 19.35
CA ILE A 118 -6.66 4.97 18.87
C ILE A 118 -5.52 5.16 19.87
N LEU A 119 -5.27 6.39 20.30
CA LEU A 119 -4.21 6.70 21.25
C LEU A 119 -4.41 5.97 22.60
N ARG A 120 -5.64 5.98 23.13
CA ARG A 120 -5.97 5.27 24.38
C ARG A 120 -5.82 3.75 24.24
N GLN A 121 -6.18 3.19 23.09
CA GLN A 121 -6.01 1.76 22.84
C GLN A 121 -4.52 1.42 22.75
N ILE A 122 -3.73 2.22 22.04
CA ILE A 122 -2.28 2.07 21.93
C ILE A 122 -1.63 2.14 23.32
N ASP A 123 -1.94 3.17 24.11
CA ASP A 123 -1.38 3.36 25.46
C ASP A 123 -1.83 2.24 26.43
N GLY A 124 -3.02 1.70 26.25
CA GLY A 124 -3.56 0.58 27.06
C GLY A 124 -2.91 -0.77 26.76
N PHE A 125 -2.31 -0.95 25.60
CA PHE A 125 -1.68 -2.20 25.17
C PHE A 125 -0.26 -2.42 25.68
N GLU A 126 0.39 -1.44 26.30
CA GLU A 126 1.73 -1.62 26.88
C GLU A 126 1.83 -2.79 27.86
N GLN A 127 0.70 -3.25 28.39
CA GLN A 127 0.61 -4.39 29.31
C GLN A 127 0.41 -5.75 28.61
N ASP A 128 -0.15 -5.79 27.40
CA ASP A 128 -0.46 -7.01 26.64
C ASP A 128 0.38 -7.08 25.36
N ARG A 129 1.50 -7.77 25.45
CA ARG A 129 2.60 -7.81 24.45
C ARG A 129 2.31 -8.65 23.19
N ARG A 130 1.04 -8.92 22.85
CA ARG A 130 0.71 -9.86 21.74
C ARG A 130 0.16 -9.20 20.49
N VAL A 131 -0.09 -7.89 20.53
CA VAL A 131 -0.69 -7.17 19.41
C VAL A 131 0.33 -6.23 18.79
N VAL A 132 0.46 -6.28 17.47
CA VAL A 132 1.26 -5.35 16.69
C VAL A 132 0.33 -4.42 15.94
N VAL A 133 0.57 -3.12 16.03
CA VAL A 133 -0.17 -2.12 15.29
C VAL A 133 0.69 -1.60 14.14
N ILE A 134 0.16 -1.69 12.93
CA ILE A 134 0.79 -1.13 11.73
C ILE A 134 -0.12 -0.05 11.17
N ALA A 135 0.30 1.19 11.26
CA ALA A 135 -0.40 2.32 10.65
C ALA A 135 0.19 2.61 9.26
N ALA A 136 -0.65 2.90 8.28
CA ALA A 136 -0.21 3.23 6.94
C ALA A 136 -0.74 4.58 6.48
N THR A 137 0.16 5.42 5.96
CA THR A 137 -0.18 6.75 5.43
C THR A 137 0.55 7.06 4.14
N ASN A 138 -0.05 7.90 3.33
CA ASN A 138 0.58 8.51 2.15
C ASN A 138 1.15 9.90 2.46
N ARG A 139 0.83 10.48 3.64
CA ARG A 139 1.05 11.90 3.95
C ARG A 139 1.50 12.04 5.40
N LYS A 140 2.82 11.95 5.62
CA LYS A 140 3.41 12.06 6.96
C LYS A 140 3.13 13.43 7.59
N GLU A 141 3.16 14.46 6.78
CA GLU A 141 2.95 15.86 7.19
C GLU A 141 1.56 16.12 7.75
N ASP A 142 0.60 15.26 7.43
CA ASP A 142 -0.78 15.38 7.87
C ASP A 142 -1.07 14.55 9.14
N LEU A 143 -0.10 13.76 9.63
CA LEU A 143 -0.28 12.96 10.85
C LEU A 143 -0.23 13.83 12.11
N ASP A 144 -1.08 13.48 13.08
CA ASP A 144 -1.06 14.11 14.40
C ASP A 144 0.24 13.80 15.14
N PRO A 145 0.93 14.81 15.72
CA PRO A 145 2.18 14.62 16.46
C PRO A 145 2.06 13.63 17.62
N ALA A 146 0.89 13.56 18.28
CA ALA A 146 0.66 12.62 19.38
C ALA A 146 0.67 11.17 18.89
N LEU A 147 0.18 10.92 17.66
CA LEU A 147 0.26 9.61 17.05
C LEU A 147 1.69 9.27 16.61
N ILE A 148 2.40 10.25 16.01
CA ILE A 148 3.79 10.08 15.57
C ILE A 148 4.69 9.69 16.75
N SER A 149 4.49 10.31 17.92
CA SER A 149 5.31 10.04 19.12
C SER A 149 5.15 8.63 19.70
N ARG A 150 4.14 7.90 19.29
CA ARG A 150 3.85 6.53 19.73
C ARG A 150 4.33 5.44 18.77
N PHE A 151 4.85 5.83 17.62
CA PHE A 151 5.46 4.87 16.70
C PHE A 151 6.87 4.52 17.14
N ASP A 152 7.13 3.24 17.37
CA ASP A 152 8.47 2.73 17.68
C ASP A 152 9.38 2.81 16.45
N SER A 153 8.81 2.64 15.25
CA SER A 153 9.55 2.70 14.01
C SER A 153 8.72 3.25 12.85
N ILE A 154 9.36 4.04 11.99
CA ILE A 154 8.76 4.58 10.77
C ILE A 154 9.49 3.99 9.57
N ILE A 155 8.78 3.17 8.80
CA ILE A 155 9.31 2.50 7.61
C ILE A 155 8.87 3.26 6.36
N CYS A 156 9.84 3.77 5.61
CA CYS A 156 9.60 4.50 4.39
C CYS A 156 9.71 3.58 3.17
N PHE A 157 8.62 3.46 2.41
CA PHE A 157 8.62 2.71 1.15
C PHE A 157 8.79 3.68 -0.02
N GLY A 158 9.91 3.59 -0.71
CA GLY A 158 10.19 4.34 -1.93
C GLY A 158 9.55 3.70 -3.18
N LEU A 159 9.76 4.35 -4.31
CA LEU A 159 9.47 3.74 -5.61
C LEU A 159 10.43 2.55 -5.84
N PRO A 160 9.97 1.51 -6.54
CA PRO A 160 10.80 0.35 -6.84
C PRO A 160 11.96 0.74 -7.76
N ASP A 161 13.14 0.17 -7.50
CA ASP A 161 14.31 0.29 -8.38
C ASP A 161 14.08 -0.51 -9.69
N GLN A 162 15.01 -0.39 -10.62
CA GLN A 162 14.90 -1.03 -11.93
C GLN A 162 14.72 -2.55 -11.83
N GLN A 163 15.48 -3.21 -10.95
CA GLN A 163 15.41 -4.65 -10.78
C GLN A 163 14.04 -5.06 -10.21
N SER A 164 13.58 -4.39 -9.18
CA SER A 164 12.26 -4.64 -8.59
C SER A 164 11.13 -4.39 -9.57
N ARG A 165 11.25 -3.37 -10.46
CA ARG A 165 10.26 -3.15 -11.52
C ARG A 165 10.21 -4.32 -12.51
N ALA A 166 11.36 -4.87 -12.90
CA ALA A 166 11.42 -6.06 -13.74
C ALA A 166 10.81 -7.27 -13.04
N GLU A 167 11.09 -7.49 -11.77
CA GLU A 167 10.52 -8.57 -10.96
C GLU A 167 9.00 -8.45 -10.79
N ILE A 168 8.48 -7.23 -10.59
CA ILE A 168 7.05 -6.97 -10.57
C ILE A 168 6.42 -7.30 -11.92
N ALA A 169 7.01 -6.84 -13.02
CA ALA A 169 6.52 -7.12 -14.36
C ALA A 169 6.49 -8.62 -14.68
N ALA A 170 7.52 -9.37 -14.26
CA ALA A 170 7.61 -10.81 -14.46
C ALA A 170 6.45 -11.61 -13.83
N GLN A 171 5.78 -11.06 -12.81
CA GLN A 171 4.63 -11.71 -12.19
C GLN A 171 3.37 -11.63 -13.05
N TYR A 172 3.25 -10.56 -13.82
CA TYR A 172 2.09 -10.31 -14.69
C TYR A 172 2.36 -10.75 -16.11
N ALA A 173 3.50 -10.38 -16.69
CA ALA A 173 3.93 -10.74 -18.05
C ALA A 173 4.89 -11.96 -18.02
N LYS A 174 4.40 -13.12 -17.59
CA LYS A 174 5.19 -14.33 -17.31
C LYS A 174 5.90 -14.93 -18.53
N HIS A 175 5.45 -14.62 -19.72
CA HIS A 175 6.01 -15.10 -20.98
C HIS A 175 7.19 -14.28 -21.47
N LEU A 176 7.39 -13.06 -20.94
CA LEU A 176 8.52 -12.22 -21.32
C LEU A 176 9.83 -12.78 -20.80
N THR A 177 10.83 -12.72 -21.63
CA THR A 177 12.20 -13.14 -21.31
C THR A 177 12.89 -12.10 -20.40
N LYS A 178 13.97 -12.50 -19.72
CA LYS A 178 14.73 -11.57 -18.86
C LYS A 178 15.20 -10.29 -19.58
N PRO A 179 15.75 -10.34 -20.81
CA PRO A 179 16.11 -9.13 -21.56
C PRO A 179 14.92 -8.21 -21.83
N GLU A 180 13.77 -8.77 -22.20
CA GLU A 180 12.55 -8.00 -22.45
C GLU A 180 12.01 -7.33 -21.17
N LEU A 181 12.09 -8.01 -20.02
CA LEU A 181 11.73 -7.43 -18.73
C LEU A 181 12.66 -6.28 -18.34
N VAL A 182 13.96 -6.38 -18.64
CA VAL A 182 14.91 -5.29 -18.46
C VAL A 182 14.57 -4.11 -19.38
N GLN A 183 14.29 -4.36 -20.67
CA GLN A 183 13.84 -3.33 -21.60
C GLN A 183 12.58 -2.60 -21.10
N PHE A 184 11.59 -3.33 -20.64
CA PHE A 184 10.37 -2.79 -20.05
C PHE A 184 10.66 -1.97 -18.78
N SER A 185 11.58 -2.45 -17.92
CA SER A 185 11.93 -1.75 -16.68
C SER A 185 12.61 -0.40 -16.90
N LEU A 186 13.31 -0.20 -18.02
CA LEU A 186 13.90 1.09 -18.39
C LEU A 186 12.86 2.17 -18.69
N VAL A 187 11.76 1.80 -19.37
CA VAL A 187 10.70 2.75 -19.72
C VAL A 187 9.72 3.02 -18.59
N THR A 188 9.74 2.20 -17.53
CA THR A 188 8.87 2.33 -16.35
C THR A 188 9.56 3.03 -15.17
N GLU A 189 10.58 3.85 -15.42
CA GLU A 189 11.24 4.66 -14.41
C GLU A 189 10.24 5.56 -13.66
N GLU A 190 10.43 5.74 -12.34
CA GLU A 190 9.56 6.49 -11.43
C GLU A 190 8.11 5.98 -11.31
N MET A 191 7.83 4.78 -11.77
CA MET A 191 6.51 4.15 -11.65
C MET A 191 6.41 3.30 -10.38
N ALA A 192 5.26 3.38 -9.73
CA ALA A 192 4.94 2.53 -8.58
C ALA A 192 4.55 1.11 -9.04
N GLY A 193 4.59 0.14 -8.14
CA GLY A 193 4.20 -1.24 -8.44
C GLY A 193 2.78 -1.37 -8.97
N ARG A 194 1.84 -0.51 -8.53
CA ARG A 194 0.49 -0.44 -9.07
C ARG A 194 0.48 -0.01 -10.54
N ASP A 195 1.29 0.98 -10.89
CA ASP A 195 1.36 1.46 -12.27
C ASP A 195 1.88 0.35 -13.20
N ILE A 196 2.92 -0.38 -12.78
CA ILE A 196 3.50 -1.50 -13.55
C ILE A 196 2.46 -2.59 -13.76
N ARG A 197 1.73 -2.98 -12.72
CA ARG A 197 0.63 -3.95 -12.82
C ARG A 197 -0.43 -3.49 -13.83
N ASP A 198 -0.88 -2.24 -13.69
CA ASP A 198 -1.95 -1.69 -14.52
C ASP A 198 -1.53 -1.61 -15.99
N ILE A 199 -0.25 -1.28 -16.26
CA ILE A 199 0.33 -1.30 -17.61
C ILE A 199 0.32 -2.72 -18.19
N CYS A 200 0.78 -3.72 -17.42
CA CYS A 200 0.78 -5.10 -17.87
C CYS A 200 -0.64 -5.59 -18.23
N MET A 201 -1.61 -5.33 -17.35
CA MET A 201 -3.00 -5.66 -17.60
C MET A 201 -3.61 -4.89 -18.77
N GLN A 202 -3.19 -3.65 -19.01
CA GLN A 202 -3.63 -2.86 -20.15
C GLN A 202 -3.07 -3.41 -21.47
N ALA A 203 -1.78 -3.77 -21.50
CA ALA A 203 -1.14 -4.35 -22.66
C ALA A 203 -1.82 -5.66 -23.09
N GLU A 204 -2.14 -6.55 -22.15
CA GLU A 204 -2.85 -7.79 -22.41
C GLU A 204 -4.26 -7.55 -22.99
N ARG A 205 -5.00 -6.57 -22.41
CA ARG A 205 -6.33 -6.21 -22.92
C ARG A 205 -6.27 -5.58 -24.31
N HIS A 206 -5.29 -4.72 -24.58
CA HIS A 206 -5.08 -4.12 -25.90
C HIS A 206 -4.77 -5.21 -26.92
N TRP A 207 -3.88 -6.13 -26.58
CA TRP A 207 -3.52 -7.24 -27.47
C TRP A 207 -4.71 -8.14 -27.77
N ALA A 208 -5.46 -8.53 -26.75
CA ALA A 208 -6.69 -9.31 -26.92
C ALA A 208 -7.73 -8.58 -27.81
N SER A 209 -7.86 -7.25 -27.65
CA SER A 209 -8.74 -6.45 -28.51
C SER A 209 -8.29 -6.42 -29.97
N LYS A 210 -6.99 -6.30 -30.25
CA LYS A 210 -6.43 -6.38 -31.61
C LYS A 210 -6.68 -7.76 -32.25
N PHE A 211 -6.52 -8.80 -31.44
CA PHE A 211 -6.82 -10.16 -31.91
C PHE A 211 -8.30 -10.35 -32.28
N ILE A 212 -9.22 -9.92 -31.41
CA ILE A 212 -10.68 -10.02 -31.68
C ILE A 212 -11.07 -9.23 -32.93
N ARG A 213 -10.41 -8.10 -33.20
CA ARG A 213 -10.63 -7.29 -34.40
C ARG A 213 -9.98 -7.86 -35.67
N GLY A 214 -9.33 -9.03 -35.58
CA GLY A 214 -8.67 -9.67 -36.73
C GLY A 214 -7.39 -8.95 -37.19
N GLN A 215 -6.81 -8.09 -36.37
CA GLN A 215 -5.58 -7.36 -36.68
C GLN A 215 -4.32 -8.19 -36.44
N ILE A 216 -4.47 -9.31 -35.74
CA ILE A 216 -3.38 -10.22 -35.39
C ILE A 216 -3.77 -11.61 -35.91
N PRO A 217 -2.96 -12.24 -36.78
CA PRO A 217 -3.19 -13.58 -37.24
C PRO A 217 -3.03 -14.59 -36.09
N LYS A 218 -3.73 -15.72 -36.21
CA LYS A 218 -3.48 -16.88 -35.35
C LYS A 218 -2.09 -17.43 -35.63
N ASP A 219 -1.44 -17.97 -34.63
CA ASP A 219 -0.20 -18.69 -34.82
C ASP A 219 -0.41 -20.02 -35.60
N GLU A 220 0.68 -20.70 -35.91
CA GLU A 220 0.63 -21.98 -36.69
C GLU A 220 -0.16 -23.06 -35.97
N LYS A 221 -0.39 -22.95 -34.66
CA LYS A 221 -1.17 -23.88 -33.84
C LYS A 221 -2.63 -23.45 -33.68
N GLY A 222 -3.03 -22.33 -34.24
CA GLY A 222 -4.38 -21.77 -34.11
C GLY A 222 -4.67 -21.12 -32.79
N GLU A 223 -3.64 -20.92 -31.95
CA GLU A 223 -3.73 -20.24 -30.63
C GLU A 223 -3.57 -18.72 -30.77
N THR A 224 -4.01 -18.00 -29.76
CA THR A 224 -3.80 -16.54 -29.68
C THR A 224 -2.35 -16.28 -29.31
N PRO A 225 -1.55 -15.59 -30.14
CA PRO A 225 -0.18 -15.25 -29.79
C PRO A 225 -0.15 -14.34 -28.57
N LEU A 226 0.84 -14.52 -27.71
CA LEU A 226 1.05 -13.68 -26.53
C LEU A 226 1.54 -12.29 -26.93
N PRO A 227 1.21 -11.24 -26.13
CA PRO A 227 1.61 -9.88 -26.47
C PRO A 227 3.14 -9.73 -26.44
N PRO A 228 3.75 -9.14 -27.50
CA PRO A 228 5.17 -8.89 -27.54
C PRO A 228 5.55 -7.74 -26.57
N VAL A 229 6.85 -7.62 -26.22
CA VAL A 229 7.36 -6.59 -25.32
C VAL A 229 7.01 -5.17 -25.78
N ASP A 230 6.95 -4.92 -27.09
CA ASP A 230 6.61 -3.62 -27.67
C ASP A 230 5.21 -3.12 -27.28
N GLU A 231 4.26 -4.04 -27.09
CA GLU A 231 2.91 -3.68 -26.62
C GLU A 231 2.98 -3.15 -25.19
N TYR A 232 3.75 -3.80 -24.30
CA TYR A 232 3.97 -3.36 -22.93
C TYR A 232 4.71 -2.03 -22.87
N VAL A 233 5.74 -1.86 -23.68
CA VAL A 233 6.50 -0.60 -23.78
C VAL A 233 5.60 0.54 -24.27
N SER A 234 4.75 0.30 -25.28
CA SER A 234 3.80 1.28 -25.80
C SER A 234 2.83 1.76 -24.71
N CYS A 235 2.25 0.82 -23.96
CA CYS A 235 1.37 1.12 -22.83
C CYS A 235 2.11 1.89 -21.71
N ALA A 236 3.38 1.53 -21.43
CA ALA A 236 4.19 2.23 -20.45
C ALA A 236 4.46 3.69 -20.84
N VAL A 237 4.83 3.93 -22.09
CA VAL A 237 5.04 5.30 -22.64
C VAL A 237 3.74 6.11 -22.58
N GLN A 238 2.61 5.51 -22.91
CA GLN A 238 1.30 6.17 -22.81
C GLN A 238 0.95 6.52 -21.37
N ARG A 239 1.17 5.60 -20.42
CA ARG A 239 0.95 5.83 -18.99
C ARG A 239 1.83 6.94 -18.45
N ARG A 240 3.12 7.00 -18.85
CA ARG A 240 4.06 8.04 -18.42
C ARG A 240 3.55 9.45 -18.77
N LYS A 241 2.95 9.63 -19.94
CA LYS A 241 2.37 10.92 -20.35
C LYS A 241 1.20 11.37 -19.49
N SER A 242 0.50 10.44 -18.85
CA SER A 242 -0.67 10.71 -18.00
C SER A 242 -0.32 10.81 -16.51
N LEU A 243 0.90 10.45 -16.10
CA LEU A 243 1.32 10.60 -14.72
C LEU A 243 1.62 12.07 -14.40
N PRO A 244 1.14 12.58 -13.25
CA PRO A 244 1.52 13.91 -12.80
C PRO A 244 3.03 13.94 -12.54
N ASP A 245 3.65 15.07 -12.85
CA ASP A 245 5.07 15.31 -12.58
C ASP A 245 5.32 15.28 -11.06
N ARG A 246 5.78 14.16 -10.55
CA ARG A 246 6.04 13.93 -9.12
C ARG A 246 7.28 14.66 -8.61
N THR A 247 8.07 15.25 -9.51
CA THR A 247 9.28 16.00 -9.16
C THR A 247 8.99 17.46 -8.80
N ARG A 248 7.79 17.97 -9.09
CA ARG A 248 7.41 19.31 -8.67
C ARG A 248 6.89 19.28 -7.24
N PRO A 249 7.56 20.00 -6.30
CA PRO A 249 6.98 20.22 -4.98
C PRO A 249 5.63 20.88 -5.17
N THR A 250 4.58 20.31 -4.59
CA THR A 250 3.25 20.91 -4.57
C THR A 250 3.30 22.18 -3.71
N SER A 251 3.75 23.29 -4.30
CA SER A 251 3.60 24.62 -3.72
C SER A 251 2.10 24.95 -3.76
N ARG A 252 1.39 24.66 -2.68
CA ARG A 252 0.06 25.25 -2.48
C ARG A 252 0.23 26.77 -2.42
N PRO A 253 -0.54 27.54 -3.19
CA PRO A 253 -0.58 28.98 -2.98
C PRO A 253 -1.06 29.23 -1.55
N SER A 254 -0.25 29.94 -0.76
CA SER A 254 -0.67 30.45 0.54
C SER A 254 -1.99 31.22 0.37
N PRO A 255 -2.99 31.02 1.26
CA PRO A 255 -4.19 31.83 1.21
C PRO A 255 -3.78 33.29 1.40
N LEU A 256 -4.12 34.12 0.41
CA LEU A 256 -4.00 35.57 0.46
C LEU A 256 -4.56 36.05 1.80
N LYS A 257 -3.71 36.66 2.62
CA LYS A 257 -4.17 37.49 3.73
C LYS A 257 -4.92 38.67 3.08
N LEU A 258 -6.22 38.62 3.15
CA LEU A 258 -7.03 39.82 2.96
C LEU A 258 -6.83 40.72 4.18
N ALA A 259 -6.33 41.91 3.91
CA ALA A 259 -6.18 43.00 4.88
C ALA A 259 -7.53 43.53 5.28
#